data_a9d7b59723e2e9ed360970f977434243
#
_entry.id   a9d7b59723e2e9ed360970f977434243
#
_cell.length_a   1.000
_cell.length_b   1.000
_cell.length_c   1.000
_cell.angle_alpha   90.00
_cell.angle_beta   90.00
_cell.angle_gamma   90.00
#
_symmetry.space_group_name_H-M   'P 1'
#
loop_
_entity.id
_entity.type
_entity.pdbx_description
1 polymer ?
#
loop_
_entity_poly.entity_id
_entity_poly.type
_entity_poly.pdbx_seq_one_letter_code
_entity_poly.pdbx_strand_id
1 'polypeptide(L)'
;MAAPAPSSKPTTLRRRAWMALALAGAATGVAGAVGAWAARQGATPKNNALLPGDDVCLVAPPTPYDPASGRPPTAARTVPAEARCPVCGMFPARAPEWAAQVIFAQGEAHFFDSPLSLFMYLHDVARYSPGRSVQDIAAAYVHDSARRDDAAWIDARSAFYVHGSNAKGPMRAGNLPAFATQEAAQAFAQRRGGQVLAFRQVDAALVATLAGQGGHPHGH
;
A
#
# COMPACT_ATOMS: atom_id res chain seq x y z
N MET A 1 28.08 -2.48 60.17
CA MET A 1 29.06 -3.55 59.87
C MET A 1 29.01 -3.77 58.40
N ALA A 2 29.65 -3.05 57.60
CA ALA A 2 31.06 -2.98 57.23
C ALA A 2 31.60 -4.29 56.68
N ALA A 3 31.85 -4.32 55.39
CA ALA A 3 33.16 -4.56 54.85
C ALA A 3 33.10 -4.91 53.32
N PRO A 4 34.19 -4.67 52.64
CA PRO A 4 34.16 -4.02 51.33
C PRO A 4 34.64 -4.95 50.19
N ALA A 5 34.61 -4.34 48.97
CA ALA A 5 35.15 -4.93 47.73
C ALA A 5 36.64 -5.29 47.76
N PRO A 6 37.10 -6.03 46.78
CA PRO A 6 38.39 -5.68 46.19
C PRO A 6 38.34 -5.42 44.68
N SER A 7 38.97 -4.33 44.40
CA SER A 7 39.57 -3.84 43.18
C SER A 7 40.62 -4.80 42.63
N SER A 8 40.71 -5.01 41.32
CA SER A 8 41.96 -5.36 40.68
C SER A 8 42.10 -4.67 39.33
N LYS A 9 43.19 -3.95 39.25
CA LYS A 9 43.69 -3.08 38.19
C LYS A 9 44.36 -3.86 37.03
N PRO A 10 44.78 -3.16 36.01
CA PRO A 10 44.96 -3.66 34.63
C PRO A 10 46.38 -4.19 34.41
N THR A 11 46.50 -5.06 33.42
CA THR A 11 47.81 -5.51 32.93
C THR A 11 48.05 -4.91 31.54
N THR A 12 48.85 -3.88 31.55
CA THR A 12 49.66 -3.41 30.41
C THR A 12 50.79 -4.38 30.20
N LEU A 13 51.09 -4.76 28.96
CA LEU A 13 52.40 -5.10 28.36
C LEU A 13 52.16 -5.99 27.16
N ARG A 14 52.36 -5.56 25.97
CA ARG A 14 53.65 -5.58 25.25
C ARG A 14 53.53 -4.86 23.90
N ARG A 15 54.06 -3.66 23.89
CA ARG A 15 54.69 -3.14 22.68
C ARG A 15 56.03 -3.88 22.58
N ARG A 16 56.37 -4.37 21.43
CA ARG A 16 57.71 -4.32 20.82
C ARG A 16 57.76 -5.15 19.54
N ALA A 17 58.13 -4.39 18.52
CA ALA A 17 59.05 -4.74 17.47
C ALA A 17 58.62 -5.79 16.44
N TRP A 18 58.38 -5.29 15.26
CA TRP A 18 59.04 -5.75 14.02
C TRP A 18 59.01 -4.57 13.04
N MET A 19 59.98 -3.69 13.21
CA MET A 19 60.51 -2.93 12.09
C MET A 19 61.70 -3.76 11.59
N ALA A 20 61.71 -4.12 10.33
CA ALA A 20 62.83 -4.09 9.41
C ALA A 20 62.60 -4.99 8.19
N LEU A 21 63.09 -4.51 7.07
CA LEU A 21 63.30 -5.14 5.75
C LEU A 21 62.02 -5.36 4.92
N ALA A 22 61.81 -4.79 3.74
CA ALA A 22 62.78 -4.54 2.69
C ALA A 22 62.28 -3.47 1.72
N LEU A 23 63.10 -2.50 1.46
CA LEU A 23 63.17 -1.71 0.21
C LEU A 23 63.77 -2.62 -0.86
N ALA A 24 62.95 -3.06 -1.83
CA ALA A 24 63.38 -3.39 -3.21
C ALA A 24 62.15 -3.88 -4.00
N GLY A 25 61.75 -3.14 -5.03
CA GLY A 25 60.64 -3.55 -5.94
C GLY A 25 59.75 -2.41 -6.42
N ALA A 26 60.34 -1.22 -6.61
CA ALA A 26 59.69 -0.19 -7.38
C ALA A 26 59.93 -0.44 -8.88
N ALA A 27 58.90 -0.27 -9.66
CA ALA A 27 58.84 -0.18 -11.12
C ALA A 27 58.48 -1.51 -11.83
N THR A 28 57.20 -1.89 -11.76
CA THR A 28 56.41 -2.45 -12.88
C THR A 28 55.01 -2.80 -12.35
N GLY A 29 54.08 -1.84 -12.36
CA GLY A 29 52.74 -2.17 -11.88
C GLY A 29 51.69 -1.03 -11.97
N VAL A 30 51.99 0.08 -12.66
CA VAL A 30 51.05 1.21 -12.71
C VAL A 30 50.05 1.10 -13.87
N ALA A 31 50.27 0.19 -14.83
CA ALA A 31 49.38 0.06 -15.99
C ALA A 31 48.16 -0.88 -15.80
N GLY A 32 48.16 -1.70 -14.73
CA GLY A 32 47.08 -2.66 -14.50
C GLY A 32 45.95 -2.17 -13.58
N ALA A 33 46.18 -1.14 -12.76
CA ALA A 33 45.21 -0.71 -11.74
C ALA A 33 44.13 0.26 -12.25
N VAL A 34 44.38 0.98 -13.37
CA VAL A 34 43.42 1.91 -13.93
C VAL A 34 42.33 1.20 -14.74
N GLY A 35 42.64 0.06 -15.34
CA GLY A 35 41.64 -0.71 -16.11
C GLY A 35 40.62 -1.47 -15.23
N ALA A 36 41.01 -1.86 -14.04
CA ALA A 36 40.11 -2.61 -13.12
C ALA A 36 39.15 -1.70 -12.36
N TRP A 37 39.45 -0.40 -12.26
CA TRP A 37 38.57 0.56 -11.56
C TRP A 37 37.43 1.06 -12.47
N ALA A 38 37.73 1.22 -13.77
CA ALA A 38 36.71 1.62 -14.75
C ALA A 38 35.67 0.49 -15.02
N ALA A 39 36.05 -0.77 -14.87
CA ALA A 39 35.14 -1.91 -15.09
C ALA A 39 34.17 -2.15 -13.91
N ARG A 40 34.41 -1.54 -12.72
CA ARG A 40 33.50 -1.65 -11.57
C ARG A 40 32.45 -0.57 -11.48
N GLN A 41 32.52 0.46 -12.30
CA GLN A 41 31.51 1.54 -12.29
C GLN A 41 30.38 1.32 -13.32
N GLY A 42 30.38 0.22 -14.06
CA GLY A 42 29.39 -0.08 -15.08
C GLY A 42 28.32 -1.09 -14.69
N ALA A 43 28.34 -1.64 -13.48
CA ALA A 43 27.27 -2.51 -12.99
C ALA A 43 26.35 -1.70 -12.08
N THR A 44 25.57 -0.78 -12.65
CA THR A 44 24.28 -0.45 -12.06
C THR A 44 23.54 -1.78 -11.91
N PRO A 45 23.04 -2.16 -10.71
CA PRO A 45 22.11 -3.25 -10.62
C PRO A 45 20.96 -2.85 -11.56
N LYS A 46 20.82 -3.57 -12.67
CA LYS A 46 19.58 -3.58 -13.41
C LYS A 46 18.57 -4.20 -12.43
N ASN A 47 17.93 -3.35 -11.64
CA ASN A 47 16.64 -3.67 -11.09
C ASN A 47 15.72 -3.84 -12.31
N ASN A 48 15.81 -5.03 -12.92
CA ASN A 48 14.72 -5.60 -13.68
C ASN A 48 13.62 -6.04 -12.69
N ALA A 49 13.20 -5.15 -11.79
CA ALA A 49 11.82 -5.11 -11.41
C ALA A 49 11.11 -4.96 -12.75
N LEU A 50 10.34 -5.97 -13.13
CA LEU A 50 9.51 -6.01 -14.31
C LEU A 50 8.75 -4.69 -14.42
N LEU A 51 9.40 -3.70 -15.07
CA LEU A 51 8.64 -2.56 -15.56
C LEU A 51 7.65 -3.18 -16.53
N PRO A 52 6.35 -2.92 -16.38
CA PRO A 52 5.39 -3.29 -17.40
C PRO A 52 5.97 -2.83 -18.73
N GLY A 53 5.91 -3.68 -19.78
CA GLY A 53 6.36 -3.27 -21.10
C GLY A 53 5.74 -1.91 -21.45
N ASP A 54 6.36 -1.15 -22.33
CA ASP A 54 5.96 0.22 -22.72
C ASP A 54 4.47 0.35 -23.12
N ASP A 55 3.77 -0.76 -23.31
CA ASP A 55 2.36 -0.87 -23.71
C ASP A 55 1.39 -0.93 -22.51
N VAL A 56 1.88 -0.99 -21.27
CA VAL A 56 1.01 -1.03 -20.08
C VAL A 56 0.71 0.39 -19.63
N CYS A 57 -0.46 0.89 -20.03
CA CYS A 57 -1.04 2.09 -19.45
C CYS A 57 -1.31 1.85 -17.96
N LEU A 58 -0.40 2.28 -17.09
CA LEU A 58 -0.66 2.38 -15.67
C LEU A 58 -1.66 3.51 -15.44
N VAL A 59 -2.95 3.18 -15.43
CA VAL A 59 -4.05 4.15 -15.28
C VAL A 59 -3.99 4.83 -13.91
N ALA A 60 -3.42 4.18 -12.90
CA ALA A 60 -3.32 4.68 -11.54
C ALA A 60 -2.13 4.04 -10.79
N PRO A 61 -0.93 4.63 -10.86
CA PRO A 61 0.18 4.15 -10.04
C PRO A 61 -0.14 4.29 -8.55
N PRO A 62 0.40 3.43 -7.67
CA PRO A 62 0.23 3.60 -6.23
C PRO A 62 0.90 4.90 -5.77
N THR A 63 0.27 5.59 -4.84
CA THR A 63 0.81 6.79 -4.21
C THR A 63 1.93 6.38 -3.24
N PRO A 64 3.14 6.93 -3.36
CA PRO A 64 4.24 6.62 -2.46
C PRO A 64 3.94 6.98 -1.01
N TYR A 65 4.59 6.29 -0.09
CA TYR A 65 4.60 6.67 1.31
C TYR A 65 5.55 7.87 1.53
N ASP A 66 5.08 8.86 2.31
CA ASP A 66 5.89 9.97 2.75
C ASP A 66 6.31 9.77 4.21
N PRO A 67 7.60 9.43 4.48
CA PRO A 67 8.11 9.30 5.84
C PRO A 67 8.05 10.60 6.64
N ALA A 68 8.09 11.76 5.98
CA ALA A 68 8.01 13.07 6.63
C ALA A 68 6.61 13.37 7.19
N SER A 69 5.59 12.60 6.79
CA SER A 69 4.23 12.71 7.34
C SER A 69 4.13 12.40 8.83
N GLY A 70 5.14 11.73 9.43
CA GLY A 70 5.14 11.29 10.82
C GLY A 70 4.11 10.21 11.17
N ARG A 71 3.38 9.68 10.18
CA ARG A 71 2.37 8.62 10.36
C ARG A 71 3.00 7.24 10.16
N PRO A 72 2.49 6.19 10.80
CA PRO A 72 2.87 4.82 10.47
C PRO A 72 2.63 4.52 8.98
N PRO A 73 3.49 3.73 8.31
CA PRO A 73 3.35 3.40 6.90
C PRO A 73 1.98 2.82 6.53
N THR A 74 1.39 2.05 7.43
CA THR A 74 0.11 1.36 7.23
C THR A 74 -1.10 2.16 7.72
N ALA A 75 -0.91 3.36 8.28
CA ALA A 75 -2.03 4.18 8.73
C ALA A 75 -2.86 4.72 7.57
N ALA A 76 -4.18 4.75 7.76
CA ALA A 76 -5.09 5.40 6.82
C ALA A 76 -4.70 6.88 6.61
N ARG A 77 -4.84 7.37 5.40
CA ARG A 77 -4.43 8.72 5.01
C ARG A 77 -5.47 9.41 4.16
N THR A 78 -5.40 10.73 4.14
CA THR A 78 -6.23 11.57 3.27
C THR A 78 -6.00 11.19 1.81
N VAL A 79 -7.07 11.18 1.03
CA VAL A 79 -7.02 10.90 -0.41
C VAL A 79 -6.34 12.07 -1.13
N PRO A 80 -5.22 11.88 -1.84
CA PRO A 80 -4.62 12.93 -2.66
C PRO A 80 -5.56 13.37 -3.78
N ALA A 81 -5.57 14.66 -4.10
CA ALA A 81 -6.48 15.22 -5.11
C ALA A 81 -6.26 14.61 -6.51
N GLU A 82 -5.01 14.26 -6.81
CA GLU A 82 -4.58 13.67 -8.09
C GLU A 82 -4.72 12.14 -8.14
N ALA A 83 -4.97 11.48 -6.99
CA ALA A 83 -5.09 10.03 -6.95
C ALA A 83 -6.24 9.55 -7.83
N ARG A 84 -5.98 8.45 -8.55
CA ARG A 84 -6.98 7.78 -9.39
C ARG A 84 -7.26 6.40 -8.87
N CYS A 85 -8.51 6.00 -8.96
CA CYS A 85 -8.93 4.64 -8.67
C CYS A 85 -8.34 3.67 -9.72
N PRO A 86 -7.58 2.63 -9.33
CA PRO A 86 -6.98 1.70 -10.28
C PRO A 86 -8.00 0.84 -11.01
N VAL A 87 -9.23 0.77 -10.52
CA VAL A 87 -10.30 -0.04 -11.10
C VAL A 87 -11.06 0.70 -12.20
N CYS A 88 -11.40 1.98 -11.96
CA CYS A 88 -12.30 2.74 -12.82
C CYS A 88 -11.74 4.09 -13.31
N GLY A 89 -10.55 4.50 -12.86
CA GLY A 89 -9.92 5.76 -13.25
C GLY A 89 -10.54 7.03 -12.64
N MET A 90 -11.58 6.92 -11.83
CA MET A 90 -12.21 8.06 -11.15
C MET A 90 -11.27 8.69 -10.12
N PHE A 91 -11.55 9.94 -9.75
CA PHE A 91 -10.83 10.65 -8.69
C PHE A 91 -11.54 10.45 -7.34
N PRO A 92 -11.02 9.62 -6.42
CA PRO A 92 -11.68 9.35 -5.14
C PRO A 92 -11.83 10.59 -4.27
N ALA A 93 -10.93 11.56 -4.40
CA ALA A 93 -11.00 12.83 -3.67
C ALA A 93 -12.24 13.68 -3.98
N ARG A 94 -12.99 13.37 -5.07
CA ARG A 94 -14.23 14.08 -5.41
C ARG A 94 -15.45 13.62 -4.60
N ALA A 95 -15.35 12.46 -3.97
CA ALA A 95 -16.39 11.90 -3.11
C ALA A 95 -15.73 11.14 -1.95
N PRO A 96 -15.01 11.84 -1.06
CA PRO A 96 -14.19 11.22 -0.03
C PRO A 96 -15.01 10.37 0.94
N GLU A 97 -16.28 10.70 1.14
CA GLU A 97 -17.22 9.92 1.97
C GLU A 97 -17.53 8.51 1.42
N TRP A 98 -17.13 8.24 0.18
CA TRP A 98 -17.24 6.92 -0.45
C TRP A 98 -15.88 6.25 -0.60
N ALA A 99 -14.80 6.97 -0.35
CA ALA A 99 -13.47 6.50 -0.66
C ALA A 99 -13.08 5.25 0.15
N ALA A 100 -12.21 4.46 -0.47
CA ALA A 100 -11.52 3.35 0.17
C ALA A 100 -10.03 3.39 -0.16
N GLN A 101 -9.21 2.66 0.58
CA GLN A 101 -7.78 2.57 0.31
C GLN A 101 -7.21 1.21 0.70
N VAL A 102 -6.22 0.76 -0.03
CA VAL A 102 -5.29 -0.31 0.40
C VAL A 102 -3.91 0.27 0.59
N ILE A 103 -3.19 -0.28 1.55
CA ILE A 103 -1.82 0.12 1.84
C ILE A 103 -0.97 -1.13 1.82
N PHE A 104 0.09 -1.11 1.04
CA PHE A 104 1.06 -2.19 0.93
C PHE A 104 2.09 -2.15 2.07
N ALA A 105 2.83 -3.22 2.23
CA ALA A 105 3.81 -3.34 3.33
C ALA A 105 4.87 -2.23 3.34
N GLN A 106 5.25 -1.70 2.17
CA GLN A 106 6.20 -0.60 2.03
C GLN A 106 5.56 0.79 2.23
N GLY A 107 4.24 0.82 2.49
CA GLY A 107 3.51 2.05 2.75
C GLY A 107 2.94 2.74 1.50
N GLU A 108 3.16 2.23 0.31
CA GLU A 108 2.48 2.72 -0.90
C GLU A 108 0.97 2.44 -0.81
N ALA A 109 0.15 3.30 -1.37
CA ALA A 109 -1.30 3.19 -1.28
C ALA A 109 -2.01 3.33 -2.62
N HIS A 110 -3.06 2.54 -2.83
CA HIS A 110 -4.09 2.81 -3.81
C HIS A 110 -5.33 3.36 -3.13
N PHE A 111 -5.99 4.29 -3.82
CA PHE A 111 -7.25 4.88 -3.40
C PHE A 111 -8.35 4.51 -4.39
N PHE A 112 -9.53 4.21 -3.87
CA PHE A 112 -10.69 3.78 -4.63
C PHE A 112 -11.84 4.78 -4.45
N ASP A 113 -12.64 4.97 -5.49
CA ASP A 113 -13.81 5.84 -5.48
C ASP A 113 -14.98 5.28 -4.65
N SER A 114 -14.95 3.99 -4.36
CA SER A 114 -16.01 3.31 -3.61
C SER A 114 -15.54 2.00 -2.97
N PRO A 115 -16.24 1.50 -1.94
CA PRO A 115 -16.01 0.16 -1.42
C PRO A 115 -16.20 -0.94 -2.47
N LEU A 116 -17.11 -0.76 -3.44
CA LEU A 116 -17.26 -1.72 -4.53
C LEU A 116 -15.97 -1.87 -5.35
N SER A 117 -15.35 -0.75 -5.73
CA SER A 117 -14.07 -0.76 -6.44
C SER A 117 -12.94 -1.39 -5.61
N LEU A 118 -12.94 -1.16 -4.30
CA LEU A 118 -12.03 -1.87 -3.39
C LEU A 118 -12.22 -3.39 -3.48
N PHE A 119 -13.45 -3.89 -3.41
CA PHE A 119 -13.71 -5.33 -3.50
C PHE A 119 -13.35 -5.90 -4.87
N MET A 120 -13.64 -5.18 -5.96
CA MET A 120 -13.19 -5.58 -7.31
C MET A 120 -11.67 -5.74 -7.35
N TYR A 121 -10.94 -4.83 -6.76
CA TYR A 121 -9.49 -4.88 -6.65
C TYR A 121 -9.01 -6.06 -5.80
N LEU A 122 -9.60 -6.28 -4.62
CA LEU A 122 -9.20 -7.35 -3.70
C LEU A 122 -9.42 -8.75 -4.28
N HIS A 123 -10.42 -8.92 -5.16
CA HIS A 123 -10.70 -10.19 -5.82
C HIS A 123 -9.76 -10.48 -7.00
N ASP A 124 -9.11 -9.46 -7.57
CA ASP A 124 -8.18 -9.63 -8.70
C ASP A 124 -7.08 -8.56 -8.66
N VAL A 125 -6.24 -8.63 -7.62
CA VAL A 125 -5.13 -7.66 -7.41
C VAL A 125 -4.18 -7.65 -8.60
N ALA A 126 -3.85 -8.83 -9.14
CA ALA A 126 -2.89 -8.96 -10.23
C ALA A 126 -3.35 -8.26 -11.52
N ARG A 127 -4.65 -8.18 -11.76
CA ARG A 127 -5.24 -7.46 -12.90
C ARG A 127 -4.98 -5.96 -12.84
N TYR A 128 -5.11 -5.37 -11.66
CA TYR A 128 -5.02 -3.92 -11.45
C TYR A 128 -3.64 -3.44 -11.00
N SER A 129 -2.83 -4.36 -10.49
CA SER A 129 -1.46 -4.11 -10.03
C SER A 129 -0.57 -5.31 -10.40
N PRO A 130 -0.10 -5.39 -11.66
CA PRO A 130 0.74 -6.48 -12.12
C PRO A 130 1.95 -6.69 -11.21
N GLY A 131 2.22 -7.95 -10.86
CA GLY A 131 3.32 -8.32 -9.96
C GLY A 131 3.00 -8.20 -8.47
N ARG A 132 1.77 -7.81 -8.10
CA ARG A 132 1.29 -7.78 -6.70
C ARG A 132 0.17 -8.80 -6.49
N SER A 133 -0.04 -9.11 -5.21
CA SER A 133 -1.05 -10.05 -4.74
C SER A 133 -1.75 -9.52 -3.50
N VAL A 134 -2.83 -10.16 -3.08
CA VAL A 134 -3.56 -9.77 -1.86
C VAL A 134 -2.71 -9.91 -0.60
N GLN A 135 -1.69 -10.76 -0.60
CA GLN A 135 -0.75 -10.96 0.50
C GLN A 135 0.19 -9.76 0.73
N ASP A 136 0.38 -8.93 -0.30
CA ASP A 136 1.21 -7.72 -0.21
C ASP A 136 0.47 -6.55 0.47
N ILE A 137 -0.85 -6.70 0.69
CA ILE A 137 -1.71 -5.68 1.31
C ILE A 137 -1.60 -5.78 2.82
N ALA A 138 -0.94 -4.81 3.43
CA ALA A 138 -0.77 -4.71 4.88
C ALA A 138 -2.03 -4.18 5.59
N ALA A 139 -2.75 -3.24 4.96
CA ALA A 139 -3.97 -2.67 5.51
C ALA A 139 -4.97 -2.31 4.40
N ALA A 140 -6.25 -2.34 4.72
CA ALA A 140 -7.34 -1.87 3.86
C ALA A 140 -8.35 -1.08 4.69
N TYR A 141 -8.76 0.08 4.19
CA TYR A 141 -9.70 0.96 4.88
C TYR A 141 -10.83 1.38 3.96
N VAL A 142 -11.98 1.64 4.56
CA VAL A 142 -13.15 2.26 3.92
C VAL A 142 -13.60 3.44 4.76
N HIS A 143 -14.30 4.39 4.13
CA HIS A 143 -14.88 5.51 4.85
C HIS A 143 -16.17 5.07 5.55
N ASP A 144 -16.38 5.48 6.81
CA ASP A 144 -17.61 5.22 7.55
C ASP A 144 -18.74 6.12 7.05
N SER A 145 -19.71 5.56 6.34
CA SER A 145 -20.86 6.27 5.79
C SER A 145 -21.79 6.89 6.85
N ALA A 146 -21.62 6.53 8.13
CA ALA A 146 -22.34 7.17 9.24
C ALA A 146 -21.72 8.52 9.64
N ARG A 147 -20.51 8.81 9.20
CA ARG A 147 -19.73 10.01 9.55
C ARG A 147 -19.49 10.86 8.31
N ARG A 148 -19.30 12.17 8.52
CA ARG A 148 -19.08 13.13 7.43
C ARG A 148 -17.71 13.81 7.51
N ASP A 149 -16.85 13.39 8.43
CA ASP A 149 -15.50 13.92 8.56
C ASP A 149 -14.50 13.13 7.71
N ASP A 150 -13.52 13.81 7.14
CA ASP A 150 -12.51 13.24 6.27
C ASP A 150 -11.59 12.20 6.95
N ALA A 151 -11.67 12.08 8.26
CA ALA A 151 -10.87 11.14 9.06
C ALA A 151 -11.64 9.89 9.48
N ALA A 152 -12.85 9.69 8.97
CA ALA A 152 -13.72 8.57 9.35
C ALA A 152 -13.32 7.23 8.71
N TRP A 153 -12.02 6.92 8.71
CA TRP A 153 -11.51 5.66 8.21
C TRP A 153 -11.71 4.52 9.20
N ILE A 154 -12.22 3.40 8.71
CA ILE A 154 -12.42 2.15 9.45
C ILE A 154 -11.73 1.01 8.70
N ASP A 155 -11.25 0.00 9.44
CA ASP A 155 -10.69 -1.20 8.82
C ASP A 155 -11.75 -1.90 7.98
N ALA A 156 -11.43 -2.14 6.71
CA ALA A 156 -12.37 -2.73 5.76
C ALA A 156 -12.81 -4.14 6.14
N ARG A 157 -11.93 -4.92 6.80
CA ARG A 157 -12.22 -6.31 7.17
C ARG A 157 -13.17 -6.43 8.35
N SER A 158 -13.23 -5.39 9.20
CA SER A 158 -14.13 -5.31 10.35
C SER A 158 -15.41 -4.51 10.07
N ALA A 159 -15.48 -3.80 8.94
CA ALA A 159 -16.63 -3.00 8.55
C ALA A 159 -17.84 -3.85 8.14
N PHE A 160 -19.03 -3.25 8.27
CA PHE A 160 -20.30 -3.76 7.77
C PHE A 160 -20.73 -3.00 6.53
N TYR A 161 -21.23 -3.71 5.53
CA TYR A 161 -21.58 -3.16 4.22
C TYR A 161 -23.08 -3.30 3.98
N VAL A 162 -23.68 -2.34 3.27
CA VAL A 162 -25.11 -2.45 2.91
C VAL A 162 -25.23 -2.65 1.40
N HIS A 163 -25.73 -3.82 1.01
CA HIS A 163 -26.01 -4.19 -0.38
C HIS A 163 -27.47 -3.91 -0.73
N GLY A 164 -27.74 -3.42 -1.94
CA GLY A 164 -29.10 -3.25 -2.46
C GLY A 164 -29.85 -2.02 -1.92
N SER A 165 -29.16 -1.08 -1.28
CA SER A 165 -29.77 0.18 -0.86
C SER A 165 -30.01 1.12 -2.06
N ASN A 166 -30.91 2.10 -1.89
CA ASN A 166 -31.15 3.15 -2.88
C ASN A 166 -30.10 4.28 -2.84
N ALA A 167 -29.06 4.17 -2.01
CA ALA A 167 -27.96 5.12 -1.98
C ALA A 167 -27.15 5.01 -3.27
N LYS A 168 -26.79 6.15 -3.84
CA LYS A 168 -26.02 6.22 -5.07
C LYS A 168 -24.61 6.70 -4.74
N GLY A 169 -23.64 5.87 -5.07
CA GLY A 169 -22.22 6.23 -5.02
C GLY A 169 -21.78 7.03 -6.25
N PRO A 170 -20.48 7.35 -6.34
CA PRO A 170 -19.92 8.20 -7.40
C PRO A 170 -20.24 7.72 -8.80
N MET A 171 -20.23 6.41 -9.03
CA MET A 171 -20.52 5.81 -10.35
C MET A 171 -22.00 5.62 -10.65
N ARG A 172 -22.89 5.98 -9.75
CA ARG A 172 -24.34 5.72 -9.84
C ARG A 172 -24.72 4.24 -10.06
N ALA A 173 -23.75 3.35 -9.99
CA ALA A 173 -23.90 1.90 -10.05
C ALA A 173 -24.25 1.31 -8.67
N GLY A 174 -24.34 0.00 -8.60
CA GLY A 174 -24.38 -0.71 -7.33
C GLY A 174 -23.24 -0.25 -6.42
N ASN A 175 -23.51 -0.08 -5.16
CA ASN A 175 -22.52 0.36 -4.18
C ASN A 175 -22.68 -0.41 -2.88
N LEU A 176 -21.67 -0.28 -2.02
CA LEU A 176 -21.58 -0.96 -0.75
C LEU A 176 -21.19 0.05 0.33
N PRO A 177 -22.07 1.01 0.73
CA PRO A 177 -21.73 1.91 1.81
C PRO A 177 -21.31 1.12 3.06
N ALA A 178 -20.22 1.57 3.68
CA ALA A 178 -19.57 0.88 4.77
C ALA A 178 -19.85 1.58 6.11
N PHE A 179 -19.89 0.82 7.19
CA PHE A 179 -20.21 1.29 8.53
C PHE A 179 -19.30 0.62 9.56
N ALA A 180 -18.92 1.38 10.58
CA ALA A 180 -18.08 0.88 11.67
C ALA A 180 -18.82 -0.15 12.54
N THR A 181 -20.15 -0.06 12.65
CA THR A 181 -20.93 -0.94 13.50
C THR A 181 -22.11 -1.55 12.74
N GLN A 182 -22.53 -2.72 13.18
CA GLN A 182 -23.68 -3.42 12.60
C GLN A 182 -24.98 -2.63 12.82
N GLU A 183 -25.13 -1.98 13.96
CA GLU A 183 -26.29 -1.17 14.30
C GLU A 183 -26.43 0.03 13.34
N ALA A 184 -25.34 0.72 13.03
CA ALA A 184 -25.33 1.82 12.07
C ALA A 184 -25.71 1.33 10.67
N ALA A 185 -25.17 0.20 10.24
CA ALA A 185 -25.51 -0.43 8.96
C ALA A 185 -27.00 -0.83 8.90
N GLN A 186 -27.53 -1.43 9.97
CA GLN A 186 -28.95 -1.82 10.09
C GLN A 186 -29.86 -0.58 10.05
N ALA A 187 -29.54 0.46 10.83
CA ALA A 187 -30.29 1.71 10.82
C ALA A 187 -30.28 2.38 9.44
N PHE A 188 -29.19 2.30 8.71
CA PHE A 188 -29.11 2.77 7.32
C PHE A 188 -29.99 1.92 6.40
N ALA A 189 -29.89 0.58 6.48
CA ALA A 189 -30.69 -0.34 5.67
C ALA A 189 -32.19 -0.19 5.90
N GLN A 190 -32.62 0.08 7.13
CA GLN A 190 -34.03 0.38 7.45
C GLN A 190 -34.55 1.64 6.72
N ARG A 191 -33.72 2.66 6.59
CA ARG A 191 -34.09 3.93 5.94
C ARG A 191 -33.95 3.90 4.43
N ARG A 192 -32.98 3.17 3.89
CA ARG A 192 -32.55 3.23 2.50
C ARG A 192 -32.74 1.91 1.74
N GLY A 193 -33.28 0.89 2.41
CA GLY A 193 -33.33 -0.47 1.88
C GLY A 193 -31.97 -1.17 1.92
N GLY A 194 -32.00 -2.43 1.54
CA GLY A 194 -30.80 -3.25 1.40
C GLY A 194 -30.60 -4.23 2.56
N GLN A 195 -29.51 -4.98 2.45
CA GLN A 195 -29.12 -6.05 3.38
C GLN A 195 -27.73 -5.73 3.94
N VAL A 196 -27.55 -5.94 5.24
CA VAL A 196 -26.25 -5.79 5.90
C VAL A 196 -25.42 -7.05 5.67
N LEU A 197 -24.18 -6.86 5.24
CA LEU A 197 -23.19 -7.89 4.97
C LEU A 197 -21.91 -7.60 5.77
N ALA A 198 -21.29 -8.65 6.30
CA ALA A 198 -19.93 -8.58 6.79
C ALA A 198 -18.95 -8.66 5.58
N PHE A 199 -17.71 -8.25 5.77
CA PHE A 199 -16.66 -8.24 4.73
C PHE A 199 -16.58 -9.57 3.94
N ARG A 200 -16.57 -10.71 4.63
CA ARG A 200 -16.45 -12.03 3.99
C ARG A 200 -17.67 -12.46 3.18
N GLN A 201 -18.80 -11.79 3.33
CA GLN A 201 -20.01 -12.05 2.57
C GLN A 201 -20.08 -11.27 1.26
N VAL A 202 -19.15 -10.32 1.05
CA VAL A 202 -19.00 -9.61 -0.20
C VAL A 202 -18.06 -10.42 -1.10
N ASP A 203 -18.60 -11.49 -1.66
CA ASP A 203 -17.84 -12.42 -2.49
C ASP A 203 -17.72 -11.95 -3.95
N ALA A 204 -16.92 -12.68 -4.75
CA ALA A 204 -16.66 -12.33 -6.14
C ALA A 204 -17.92 -12.37 -7.01
N ALA A 205 -18.88 -13.26 -6.72
CA ALA A 205 -20.12 -13.38 -7.48
C ALA A 205 -21.01 -12.16 -7.27
N LEU A 206 -21.15 -11.71 -6.01
CA LEU A 206 -21.85 -10.48 -5.68
C LEU A 206 -21.20 -9.25 -6.34
N VAL A 207 -19.88 -9.14 -6.24
CA VAL A 207 -19.12 -8.05 -6.85
C VAL A 207 -19.29 -8.01 -8.36
N ALA A 208 -19.23 -9.15 -9.04
CA ALA A 208 -19.45 -9.25 -10.48
C ALA A 208 -20.86 -8.79 -10.88
N THR A 209 -21.90 -9.18 -10.10
CA THR A 209 -23.28 -8.75 -10.32
C THR A 209 -23.41 -7.23 -10.18
N LEU A 210 -22.81 -6.62 -9.15
CA LEU A 210 -22.86 -5.18 -8.92
C LEU A 210 -22.10 -4.40 -9.99
N ALA A 211 -20.95 -4.88 -10.41
CA ALA A 211 -20.15 -4.26 -11.48
C ALA A 211 -20.86 -4.32 -12.84
N GLY A 212 -21.58 -5.41 -13.14
CA GLY A 212 -22.36 -5.56 -14.38
C GLY A 212 -23.58 -4.62 -14.48
N GLN A 213 -24.15 -4.21 -13.36
CA GLN A 213 -25.26 -3.27 -13.33
C GLN A 213 -24.87 -1.83 -13.72
N GLY A 214 -23.59 -1.48 -13.70
CA GLY A 214 -23.04 -0.18 -14.10
C GLY A 214 -22.76 -0.04 -15.60
N GLY A 215 -22.73 -1.14 -16.34
CA GLY A 215 -22.53 -1.14 -17.79
C GLY A 215 -23.85 -0.85 -18.52
N HIS A 216 -23.98 0.34 -19.10
CA HIS A 216 -24.98 0.52 -20.16
C HIS A 216 -24.63 -0.48 -21.29
N PRO A 217 -25.58 -1.26 -21.80
CA PRO A 217 -25.36 -1.98 -23.05
C PRO A 217 -25.15 -0.92 -24.14
N HIS A 218 -23.91 -0.76 -24.59
CA HIS A 218 -23.66 -0.10 -25.86
C HIS A 218 -24.23 -1.02 -26.92
N GLY A 219 -25.50 -0.77 -27.29
CA GLY A 219 -26.08 -1.37 -28.49
C GLY A 219 -25.25 -0.95 -29.69
N HIS A 220 -24.68 -1.91 -30.36
CA HIS A 220 -24.13 -1.78 -31.71
C HIS A 220 -25.27 -1.83 -32.72
#